data_912447b176aebef7011234975931aa02
#
_entry.id   912447b176aebef7011234975931aa02
#
_cell.length_a   1.000
_cell.length_b   1.000
_cell.length_c   1.000
_cell.angle_alpha   90.00
_cell.angle_beta   90.00
_cell.angle_gamma   90.00
#
_symmetry.space_group_name_H-M   'P 1'
#
loop_
_entity.id
_entity.type
_entity.pdbx_description
1 polymer ?
#
loop_
_entity_poly.entity_id
_entity_poly.type
_entity_poly.pdbx_seq_one_letter_code
_entity_poly.pdbx_strand_id
1 'polypeptide(L)'
;MWAGRWKTCSTSIRRIVDADAATTGGLRQVLRRLWAWVAHLPRGWLIVLAGAAALTAALFIYGGFTVYDYTMNNPAFCRSCHTMEAAWTRWSTSEHRKVDCHACHEQSVVESARQVITFAVRRPERVGKHAEVPSLRCATCHTSGDPTWRQVAETAGHQVHAETRRIECVTCHSVAIHRLVRPPEICANCHEAQATGARAIKIAAMADFHCVDCHQFLRQNSPLRPTARSCLECHQALPVKKTAGWPEGRAHAALTCATCHKPHERAAPIVNCTACHAAPKPEIHAQVVQSKTPCTTCHQPHYWKTR
;
A
#
# COMPACT_ATOMS: atom_id res chain seq x y z
N MET A 1 -42.14 48.24 -6.64
CA MET A 1 -42.73 47.18 -5.75
C MET A 1 -41.65 46.40 -5.01
N TRP A 2 -40.79 47.06 -4.17
CA TRP A 2 -39.70 46.32 -3.47
C TRP A 2 -39.57 46.70 -1.98
N ALA A 3 -40.49 47.48 -1.42
CA ALA A 3 -40.40 47.97 -0.03
C ALA A 3 -41.05 47.05 1.03
N GLY A 4 -41.77 46.01 0.64
CA GLY A 4 -42.56 45.16 1.56
C GLY A 4 -41.84 43.95 2.16
N ARG A 5 -40.68 43.54 1.59
CA ARG A 5 -40.03 42.25 1.93
C ARG A 5 -39.01 42.38 3.10
N TRP A 6 -38.59 43.59 3.48
CA TRP A 6 -37.59 43.79 4.54
C TRP A 6 -38.20 43.86 5.96
N LYS A 7 -39.50 44.14 6.09
CA LYS A 7 -40.14 44.22 7.41
C LYS A 7 -40.41 42.86 8.05
N THR A 8 -40.60 41.81 7.26
CA THR A 8 -40.89 40.45 7.76
C THR A 8 -39.63 39.70 8.24
N CYS A 9 -38.46 40.01 7.69
CA CYS A 9 -37.21 39.38 8.10
C CYS A 9 -36.71 39.91 9.47
N SER A 10 -36.92 41.21 9.74
CA SER A 10 -36.51 41.85 10.99
C SER A 10 -37.34 41.34 12.19
N THR A 11 -38.59 41.01 12.00
CA THR A 11 -39.48 40.47 13.09
C THR A 11 -39.20 39.02 13.44
N SER A 12 -38.70 38.20 12.48
CA SER A 12 -38.29 36.83 12.77
C SER A 12 -36.98 36.72 13.51
N ILE A 13 -36.01 37.59 13.20
CA ILE A 13 -34.73 37.64 13.92
C ILE A 13 -34.92 38.11 15.37
N ARG A 14 -35.77 39.10 15.59
CA ARG A 14 -36.09 39.53 16.98
C ARG A 14 -36.71 38.41 17.80
N ARG A 15 -37.64 37.63 17.25
CA ARG A 15 -38.26 36.52 17.98
C ARG A 15 -37.25 35.40 18.34
N ILE A 16 -36.27 35.15 17.52
CA ILE A 16 -35.22 34.15 17.81
C ILE A 16 -34.34 34.66 18.95
N VAL A 17 -33.92 35.93 18.90
CA VAL A 17 -33.08 36.54 19.94
C VAL A 17 -33.83 36.66 21.28
N ASP A 18 -35.12 36.99 21.23
CA ASP A 18 -35.95 37.09 22.44
C ASP A 18 -36.25 35.70 23.04
N ALA A 19 -36.36 34.65 22.23
CA ALA A 19 -36.51 33.27 22.71
C ALA A 19 -35.24 32.75 23.38
N ASP A 20 -34.06 33.07 22.84
CA ASP A 20 -32.77 32.74 23.47
C ASP A 20 -32.55 33.52 24.79
N ALA A 21 -32.98 34.77 24.86
CA ALA A 21 -32.91 35.57 26.06
C ALA A 21 -33.83 35.04 27.17
N ALA A 22 -35.02 34.54 26.80
CA ALA A 22 -35.97 33.95 27.74
C ALA A 22 -35.46 32.62 28.32
N THR A 23 -34.86 31.77 27.51
CA THR A 23 -34.29 30.49 27.94
C THR A 23 -33.04 30.67 28.80
N THR A 24 -32.14 31.62 28.48
CA THR A 24 -30.97 31.93 29.29
C THR A 24 -31.34 32.60 30.63
N GLY A 25 -32.41 33.39 30.65
CA GLY A 25 -32.96 33.98 31.88
C GLY A 25 -33.47 32.90 32.85
N GLY A 26 -34.18 31.90 32.32
CA GLY A 26 -34.67 30.77 33.11
C GLY A 26 -33.56 29.94 33.74
N LEU A 27 -32.53 29.58 32.94
CA LEU A 27 -31.37 28.81 33.41
C LEU A 27 -30.60 29.57 34.50
N ARG A 28 -30.35 30.87 34.34
CA ARG A 28 -29.68 31.70 35.30
C ARG A 28 -30.46 31.79 36.61
N GLN A 29 -31.78 31.85 36.57
CA GLN A 29 -32.61 31.88 37.73
C GLN A 29 -32.61 30.54 38.48
N VAL A 30 -32.65 29.42 37.77
CA VAL A 30 -32.51 28.08 38.37
C VAL A 30 -31.15 27.94 39.04
N LEU A 31 -30.06 28.30 38.34
CA LEU A 31 -28.71 28.26 38.91
C LEU A 31 -28.56 29.14 40.17
N ARG A 32 -29.15 30.34 40.17
CA ARG A 32 -29.15 31.22 41.38
C ARG A 32 -29.90 30.59 42.55
N ARG A 33 -31.04 29.93 42.29
CA ARG A 33 -31.81 29.26 43.36
C ARG A 33 -31.06 28.05 43.92
N LEU A 34 -30.45 27.25 43.02
CA LEU A 34 -29.58 26.13 43.42
C LEU A 34 -28.39 26.63 44.25
N TRP A 35 -27.72 27.69 43.79
CA TRP A 35 -26.59 28.26 44.50
C TRP A 35 -27.00 28.81 45.89
N ALA A 36 -28.11 29.51 45.97
CA ALA A 36 -28.63 29.99 47.25
C ALA A 36 -28.96 28.81 48.18
N TRP A 37 -29.56 27.75 47.68
CA TRP A 37 -29.86 26.55 48.47
C TRP A 37 -28.58 25.87 48.96
N VAL A 38 -27.59 25.70 48.09
CA VAL A 38 -26.28 25.12 48.45
C VAL A 38 -25.56 25.97 49.49
N ALA A 39 -25.62 27.32 49.38
CA ALA A 39 -24.97 28.23 50.32
C ALA A 39 -25.54 28.17 51.74
N HIS A 40 -26.77 27.71 51.92
CA HIS A 40 -27.41 27.52 53.22
C HIS A 40 -27.18 26.15 53.86
N LEU A 41 -26.49 25.21 53.15
CA LEU A 41 -26.18 23.90 53.69
C LEU A 41 -25.12 23.98 54.80
N PRO A 42 -25.24 23.16 55.87
CA PRO A 42 -24.17 23.03 56.85
C PRO A 42 -22.85 22.60 56.19
N ARG A 43 -21.72 23.12 56.69
CA ARG A 43 -20.39 22.85 56.13
C ARG A 43 -20.10 21.37 55.91
N GLY A 44 -20.59 20.48 56.80
CA GLY A 44 -20.46 19.05 56.66
C GLY A 44 -21.11 18.51 55.38
N TRP A 45 -22.32 18.97 55.04
CA TRP A 45 -23.00 18.60 53.80
C TRP A 45 -22.32 19.13 52.54
N LEU A 46 -21.71 20.33 52.61
CA LEU A 46 -20.94 20.87 51.49
C LEU A 46 -19.71 20.02 51.20
N ILE A 47 -19.02 19.52 52.23
CA ILE A 47 -17.89 18.62 52.07
C ILE A 47 -18.34 17.29 51.43
N VAL A 48 -19.46 16.71 51.91
CA VAL A 48 -20.02 15.48 51.37
C VAL A 48 -20.42 15.66 49.91
N LEU A 49 -21.11 16.73 49.56
CA LEU A 49 -21.53 17.00 48.18
C LEU A 49 -20.32 17.27 47.26
N ALA A 50 -19.33 18.01 47.70
CA ALA A 50 -18.10 18.26 46.97
C ALA A 50 -17.32 16.93 46.75
N GLY A 51 -17.22 16.09 47.79
CA GLY A 51 -16.62 14.76 47.68
C GLY A 51 -17.38 13.84 46.71
N ALA A 52 -18.72 13.83 46.82
CA ALA A 52 -19.54 13.05 45.89
C ALA A 52 -19.41 13.56 44.45
N ALA A 53 -19.41 14.88 44.23
CA ALA A 53 -19.19 15.46 42.91
C ALA A 53 -17.79 15.15 42.34
N ALA A 54 -16.75 15.25 43.17
CA ALA A 54 -15.39 14.89 42.80
C ALA A 54 -15.27 13.40 42.45
N LEU A 55 -15.85 12.51 43.25
CA LEU A 55 -15.88 11.07 42.98
C LEU A 55 -16.62 10.76 41.67
N THR A 56 -17.79 11.37 41.48
CA THR A 56 -18.57 11.21 40.26
C THR A 56 -17.77 11.68 39.03
N ALA A 57 -17.13 12.84 39.11
CA ALA A 57 -16.26 13.35 38.04
C ALA A 57 -15.08 12.41 37.76
N ALA A 58 -14.43 11.88 38.81
CA ALA A 58 -13.34 10.92 38.68
C ALA A 58 -13.80 9.64 38.01
N LEU A 59 -14.99 9.13 38.38
CA LEU A 59 -15.57 7.93 37.74
C LEU A 59 -15.90 8.17 36.25
N PHE A 60 -16.44 9.34 35.92
CA PHE A 60 -16.71 9.69 34.51
C PHE A 60 -15.42 9.82 33.71
N ILE A 61 -14.38 10.48 34.27
CA ILE A 61 -13.07 10.59 33.60
C ILE A 61 -12.43 9.24 33.44
N TYR A 62 -12.41 8.42 34.49
CA TYR A 62 -11.86 7.06 34.42
C TYR A 62 -12.63 6.17 33.43
N GLY A 63 -13.96 6.16 33.49
CA GLY A 63 -14.81 5.43 32.59
C GLY A 63 -14.63 5.88 31.13
N GLY A 64 -14.62 7.19 30.92
CA GLY A 64 -14.37 7.77 29.59
C GLY A 64 -12.99 7.39 29.04
N PHE A 65 -11.95 7.45 29.87
CA PHE A 65 -10.61 7.04 29.50
C PHE A 65 -10.56 5.53 29.16
N THR A 66 -11.17 4.69 29.99
CA THR A 66 -11.21 3.23 29.78
C THR A 66 -11.93 2.88 28.47
N VAL A 67 -13.06 3.53 28.20
CA VAL A 67 -13.81 3.34 26.95
C VAL A 67 -12.98 3.81 25.75
N TYR A 68 -12.35 4.98 25.87
CA TYR A 68 -11.47 5.51 24.83
C TYR A 68 -10.31 4.55 24.53
N ASP A 69 -9.59 4.12 25.57
CA ASP A 69 -8.45 3.21 25.43
C ASP A 69 -8.87 1.87 24.81
N TYR A 70 -9.96 1.30 25.29
CA TYR A 70 -10.50 0.06 24.72
C TYR A 70 -10.90 0.20 23.25
N THR A 71 -11.55 1.32 22.89
CA THR A 71 -12.04 1.51 21.51
C THR A 71 -10.95 1.92 20.53
N MET A 72 -9.93 2.64 20.99
CA MET A 72 -8.89 3.19 20.12
C MET A 72 -7.61 2.35 20.06
N ASN A 73 -7.25 1.70 21.18
CA ASN A 73 -5.96 1.03 21.29
C ASN A 73 -6.07 -0.51 21.40
N ASN A 74 -7.26 -1.04 21.61
CA ASN A 74 -7.43 -2.48 21.78
C ASN A 74 -8.00 -3.15 20.52
N PRO A 75 -7.24 -3.99 19.80
CA PRO A 75 -7.73 -4.69 18.61
C PRO A 75 -8.94 -5.60 18.87
N ALA A 76 -9.13 -6.05 20.10
CA ALA A 76 -10.29 -6.87 20.50
C ALA A 76 -11.61 -6.12 20.31
N PHE A 77 -11.61 -4.78 20.39
CA PHE A 77 -12.78 -3.97 20.09
C PHE A 77 -13.25 -4.18 18.64
N CYS A 78 -12.33 -4.13 17.68
CA CYS A 78 -12.64 -4.36 16.27
C CYS A 78 -13.21 -5.76 16.05
N ARG A 79 -12.66 -6.77 16.71
CA ARG A 79 -13.14 -8.15 16.66
C ARG A 79 -14.55 -8.34 17.25
N SER A 80 -14.97 -7.48 18.17
CA SER A 80 -16.31 -7.58 18.80
C SER A 80 -17.45 -7.45 17.77
N CYS A 81 -17.18 -6.90 16.60
CA CYS A 81 -18.12 -6.84 15.49
C CYS A 81 -17.93 -8.05 14.57
N HIS A 82 -18.96 -8.88 14.41
CA HIS A 82 -18.91 -10.09 13.57
C HIS A 82 -18.44 -9.84 12.13
N THR A 83 -18.72 -8.66 11.59
CA THR A 83 -18.31 -8.24 10.25
C THR A 83 -16.79 -7.99 10.14
N MET A 84 -16.09 -7.80 11.25
CA MET A 84 -14.66 -7.56 11.31
C MET A 84 -13.83 -8.83 11.60
N GLU A 85 -14.46 -9.95 11.91
CA GLU A 85 -13.75 -11.20 12.27
C GLU A 85 -12.77 -11.63 11.18
N ALA A 86 -13.18 -11.59 9.92
CA ALA A 86 -12.32 -11.97 8.80
C ALA A 86 -11.11 -11.01 8.62
N ALA A 87 -11.30 -9.74 8.87
CA ALA A 87 -10.24 -8.74 8.82
C ALA A 87 -9.26 -8.92 9.99
N TRP A 88 -9.80 -9.11 11.20
CA TRP A 88 -9.03 -9.36 12.40
C TRP A 88 -8.20 -10.65 12.30
N THR A 89 -8.78 -11.74 11.82
CA THR A 89 -8.07 -13.01 11.63
C THR A 89 -6.90 -12.87 10.68
N ARG A 90 -7.08 -12.18 9.56
CA ARG A 90 -5.98 -11.91 8.61
C ARG A 90 -4.89 -11.04 9.22
N TRP A 91 -5.27 -9.98 9.94
CA TRP A 91 -4.31 -9.12 10.63
C TRP A 91 -3.55 -9.88 11.72
N SER A 92 -4.21 -10.63 12.56
CA SER A 92 -3.60 -11.36 13.70
C SER A 92 -2.58 -12.42 13.27
N THR A 93 -2.67 -12.90 12.03
CA THR A 93 -1.73 -13.86 11.43
C THR A 93 -0.69 -13.21 10.51
N SER A 94 -0.73 -11.89 10.36
CA SER A 94 0.20 -11.13 9.50
C SER A 94 1.45 -10.69 10.26
N GLU A 95 2.42 -10.20 9.52
CA GLU A 95 3.62 -9.56 10.07
C GLU A 95 3.28 -8.30 10.89
N HIS A 96 2.14 -7.68 10.62
CA HIS A 96 1.67 -6.47 11.31
C HIS A 96 0.81 -6.74 12.55
N ARG A 97 0.74 -7.99 13.04
CA ARG A 97 -0.08 -8.36 14.22
C ARG A 97 0.25 -7.60 15.52
N LYS A 98 1.38 -6.90 15.56
CA LYS A 98 1.80 -6.06 16.69
C LYS A 98 1.54 -4.57 16.45
N VAL A 99 1.01 -4.22 15.30
CA VAL A 99 0.70 -2.83 14.94
C VAL A 99 -0.79 -2.61 15.15
N ASP A 100 -1.15 -1.58 15.89
CA ASP A 100 -2.54 -1.26 16.19
C ASP A 100 -3.33 -0.91 14.92
N CYS A 101 -4.61 -1.24 14.92
CA CYS A 101 -5.49 -0.99 13.78
C CYS A 101 -5.50 0.50 13.39
N HIS A 102 -5.55 1.39 14.38
CA HIS A 102 -5.58 2.83 14.17
C HIS A 102 -4.23 3.45 13.74
N ALA A 103 -3.13 2.69 13.81
CA ALA A 103 -1.87 3.13 13.22
C ALA A 103 -1.97 3.25 11.69
N CYS A 104 -2.83 2.42 11.08
CA CYS A 104 -3.11 2.45 9.64
C CYS A 104 -4.48 3.08 9.33
N HIS A 105 -5.51 2.73 10.10
CA HIS A 105 -6.87 3.23 9.94
C HIS A 105 -7.09 4.49 10.73
N GLU A 106 -6.79 5.63 10.12
CA GLU A 106 -6.96 6.92 10.78
C GLU A 106 -8.42 7.34 10.79
N GLN A 107 -8.97 7.53 11.99
CA GLN A 107 -10.32 8.02 12.21
C GLN A 107 -10.37 9.03 13.36
N SER A 108 -11.20 10.05 13.19
CA SER A 108 -11.54 10.93 14.31
C SER A 108 -12.46 10.22 15.32
N VAL A 109 -12.40 10.65 16.57
CA VAL A 109 -13.29 10.12 17.63
C VAL A 109 -14.78 10.27 17.24
N VAL A 110 -15.12 11.36 16.55
CA VAL A 110 -16.48 11.61 16.08
C VAL A 110 -16.91 10.61 15.03
N GLU A 111 -16.05 10.29 14.07
CA GLU A 111 -16.33 9.29 13.04
C GLU A 111 -16.44 7.89 13.64
N SER A 112 -15.56 7.55 14.57
CA SER A 112 -15.61 6.28 15.30
C SER A 112 -16.93 6.15 16.07
N ALA A 113 -17.34 7.17 16.81
CA ALA A 113 -18.61 7.20 17.52
C ALA A 113 -19.81 7.06 16.55
N ARG A 114 -19.79 7.81 15.44
CA ARG A 114 -20.83 7.71 14.39
C ARG A 114 -20.94 6.30 13.80
N GLN A 115 -19.80 5.63 13.58
CA GLN A 115 -19.79 4.26 13.09
C GLN A 115 -20.40 3.28 14.07
N VAL A 116 -19.99 3.37 15.34
CA VAL A 116 -20.54 2.51 16.41
C VAL A 116 -22.06 2.69 16.52
N ILE A 117 -22.56 3.93 16.51
CA ILE A 117 -23.98 4.22 16.53
C ILE A 117 -24.67 3.67 15.29
N THR A 118 -24.09 3.91 14.12
CA THR A 118 -24.65 3.40 12.86
C THR A 118 -24.72 1.88 12.85
N PHE A 119 -23.68 1.22 13.34
CA PHE A 119 -23.66 -0.25 13.46
C PHE A 119 -24.74 -0.76 14.43
N ALA A 120 -24.84 -0.13 15.60
CA ALA A 120 -25.83 -0.51 16.60
C ALA A 120 -27.29 -0.37 16.11
N VAL A 121 -27.57 0.71 15.34
CA VAL A 121 -28.91 1.01 14.83
C VAL A 121 -29.23 0.25 13.56
N ARG A 122 -28.32 0.21 12.59
CA ARG A 122 -28.59 -0.33 11.24
C ARG A 122 -28.15 -1.77 11.06
N ARG A 123 -27.28 -2.31 11.90
CA ARG A 123 -26.70 -3.67 11.86
C ARG A 123 -26.34 -4.11 10.43
N PRO A 124 -25.45 -3.39 9.73
CA PRO A 124 -25.11 -3.69 8.36
C PRO A 124 -24.43 -5.07 8.26
N GLU A 125 -24.76 -5.83 7.24
CA GLU A 125 -24.14 -7.15 6.99
C GLU A 125 -22.70 -7.06 6.52
N ARG A 126 -22.30 -5.92 5.98
CA ARG A 126 -20.94 -5.67 5.47
C ARG A 126 -20.43 -4.33 5.96
N VAL A 127 -19.15 -4.32 6.31
CA VAL A 127 -18.43 -3.07 6.59
C VAL A 127 -18.04 -2.46 5.23
N GLY A 128 -18.60 -1.28 4.95
CA GLY A 128 -18.18 -0.49 3.80
C GLY A 128 -16.76 0.09 4.00
N LYS A 129 -16.17 0.64 2.95
CA LYS A 129 -14.92 1.41 3.05
C LYS A 129 -15.16 2.57 4.05
N HIS A 130 -14.46 2.55 5.16
CA HIS A 130 -14.69 3.47 6.27
C HIS A 130 -13.44 4.25 6.69
N ALA A 131 -12.27 3.83 6.24
CA ALA A 131 -11.02 4.53 6.46
C ALA A 131 -10.15 4.47 5.22
N GLU A 132 -9.41 5.53 4.98
CA GLU A 132 -8.35 5.55 3.98
C GLU A 132 -7.03 5.26 4.68
N VAL A 133 -6.15 4.51 3.99
CA VAL A 133 -4.80 4.21 4.47
C VAL A 133 -3.83 4.87 3.50
N PRO A 134 -3.43 6.12 3.76
CA PRO A 134 -2.50 6.83 2.90
C PRO A 134 -1.09 6.21 3.02
N SER A 135 -0.32 6.23 1.94
CA SER A 135 1.05 5.73 1.89
C SER A 135 1.96 6.31 2.98
N LEU A 136 1.67 7.53 3.45
CA LEU A 136 2.39 8.15 4.55
C LEU A 136 2.39 7.29 5.82
N ARG A 137 1.31 6.56 6.09
CA ARG A 137 1.24 5.67 7.27
C ARG A 137 2.20 4.48 7.17
N CYS A 138 2.37 3.96 5.98
CA CYS A 138 3.37 2.91 5.74
C CYS A 138 4.79 3.49 5.84
N ALA A 139 5.00 4.67 5.28
CA ALA A 139 6.28 5.36 5.24
C ALA A 139 6.82 5.68 6.65
N THR A 140 5.98 6.00 7.63
CA THR A 140 6.41 6.28 9.01
C THR A 140 7.25 5.17 9.64
N CYS A 141 7.07 3.92 9.20
CA CYS A 141 7.87 2.79 9.64
C CYS A 141 8.84 2.32 8.55
N HIS A 142 8.35 2.17 7.31
CA HIS A 142 9.10 1.52 6.23
C HIS A 142 10.10 2.43 5.48
N THR A 143 10.11 3.72 5.79
CA THR A 143 11.11 4.68 5.27
C THR A 143 11.78 5.49 6.38
N SER A 144 11.58 5.09 7.63
CA SER A 144 12.10 5.80 8.82
C SER A 144 13.59 5.61 9.06
N GLY A 145 14.20 4.60 8.46
CA GLY A 145 15.56 4.16 8.79
C GLY A 145 15.65 3.27 10.03
N ASP A 146 14.54 3.03 10.74
CA ASP A 146 14.50 2.14 11.91
C ASP A 146 14.64 0.67 11.45
N PRO A 147 15.70 -0.04 11.90
CA PRO A 147 15.97 -1.43 11.53
C PRO A 147 14.93 -2.43 12.06
N THR A 148 14.08 -2.04 13.01
CA THR A 148 12.97 -2.85 13.49
C THR A 148 11.98 -3.16 12.36
N TRP A 149 11.87 -2.22 11.41
CA TRP A 149 10.97 -2.32 10.27
C TRP A 149 11.75 -2.56 8.97
N ARG A 150 11.18 -3.36 8.09
CA ARG A 150 11.78 -3.56 6.78
C ARG A 150 11.79 -2.24 6.00
N GLN A 151 12.99 -1.71 5.77
CA GLN A 151 13.17 -0.47 5.01
C GLN A 151 13.07 -0.70 3.51
N VAL A 152 12.35 0.17 2.81
CA VAL A 152 12.07 0.02 1.37
C VAL A 152 12.45 1.25 0.53
N ALA A 153 12.74 2.39 1.15
CA ALA A 153 12.99 3.65 0.46
C ALA A 153 14.06 3.55 -0.65
N GLU A 154 15.15 2.83 -0.38
CA GLU A 154 16.27 2.71 -1.32
C GLU A 154 16.15 1.52 -2.28
N THR A 155 15.05 0.77 -2.24
CA THR A 155 14.89 -0.37 -3.13
C THR A 155 14.44 0.06 -4.51
N ALA A 156 15.06 -0.49 -5.54
CA ALA A 156 14.88 -0.04 -6.93
C ALA A 156 13.41 0.00 -7.38
N GLY A 157 12.63 -1.00 -7.00
CA GLY A 157 11.23 -1.06 -7.36
C GLY A 157 10.38 0.00 -6.67
N HIS A 158 10.59 0.24 -5.39
CA HIS A 158 9.83 1.26 -4.65
C HIS A 158 10.20 2.67 -5.09
N GLN A 159 11.49 2.95 -5.38
CA GLN A 159 11.90 4.23 -5.94
C GLN A 159 11.18 4.55 -7.26
N VAL A 160 11.05 3.58 -8.15
CA VAL A 160 10.36 3.81 -9.42
C VAL A 160 8.85 3.92 -9.23
N HIS A 161 8.24 3.02 -8.49
CA HIS A 161 6.77 2.91 -8.43
C HIS A 161 6.16 3.85 -7.37
N ALA A 162 6.71 3.88 -6.17
CA ALA A 162 6.17 4.70 -5.10
C ALA A 162 6.66 6.15 -5.15
N GLU A 163 7.97 6.38 -5.35
CA GLU A 163 8.51 7.74 -5.31
C GLU A 163 8.33 8.46 -6.65
N THR A 164 8.78 7.85 -7.76
CA THR A 164 8.75 8.53 -9.07
C THR A 164 7.33 8.54 -9.66
N ARG A 165 6.62 7.41 -9.60
CA ARG A 165 5.27 7.26 -10.17
C ARG A 165 4.16 7.56 -9.18
N ARG A 166 4.47 7.74 -7.89
CA ARG A 166 3.53 8.05 -6.81
C ARG A 166 2.37 7.05 -6.70
N ILE A 167 2.67 5.77 -6.94
CA ILE A 167 1.70 4.70 -6.77
C ILE A 167 1.55 4.43 -5.27
N GLU A 168 0.31 4.48 -4.77
CA GLU A 168 0.01 4.24 -3.37
C GLU A 168 0.42 2.82 -2.95
N CYS A 169 0.99 2.68 -1.74
CA CYS A 169 1.45 1.41 -1.20
C CYS A 169 0.36 0.34 -1.23
N VAL A 170 -0.85 0.73 -0.89
CA VAL A 170 -2.02 -0.16 -0.87
C VAL A 170 -2.43 -0.67 -2.25
N THR A 171 -2.06 0.01 -3.33
CA THR A 171 -2.33 -0.47 -4.70
C THR A 171 -1.68 -1.82 -4.97
N CYS A 172 -0.48 -2.03 -4.40
CA CYS A 172 0.24 -3.30 -4.53
C CYS A 172 0.08 -4.22 -3.32
N HIS A 173 -0.06 -3.68 -2.12
CA HIS A 173 0.02 -4.45 -0.89
C HIS A 173 -1.33 -4.81 -0.26
N SER A 174 -2.45 -4.28 -0.74
CA SER A 174 -3.78 -4.56 -0.17
C SER A 174 -4.65 -5.47 -1.03
N VAL A 175 -4.08 -6.35 -1.82
CA VAL A 175 -4.83 -7.28 -2.70
C VAL A 175 -5.79 -8.16 -1.93
N ALA A 176 -5.40 -8.55 -0.74
CA ALA A 176 -6.31 -9.16 0.21
C ALA A 176 -6.38 -8.27 1.44
N ILE A 177 -7.59 -7.80 1.78
CA ILE A 177 -7.82 -6.97 2.96
C ILE A 177 -7.09 -7.57 4.18
N HIS A 178 -6.24 -6.77 4.82
CA HIS A 178 -5.44 -7.11 6.00
C HIS A 178 -4.42 -8.25 5.82
N ARG A 179 -4.11 -8.64 4.61
CA ARG A 179 -2.98 -9.52 4.34
C ARG A 179 -2.04 -8.82 3.37
N LEU A 180 -0.93 -8.32 3.89
CA LEU A 180 0.12 -7.69 3.10
C LEU A 180 1.01 -8.80 2.50
N VAL A 181 0.49 -9.46 1.47
CA VAL A 181 1.21 -10.51 0.76
C VAL A 181 2.10 -9.88 -0.29
N ARG A 182 3.21 -10.52 -0.61
CA ARG A 182 3.88 -10.30 -1.89
C ARG A 182 2.89 -10.73 -2.97
N PRO A 183 2.42 -9.86 -3.81
CA PRO A 183 1.47 -10.25 -4.81
C PRO A 183 2.20 -10.54 -6.12
N PRO A 184 2.47 -11.81 -6.44
CA PRO A 184 3.04 -12.15 -7.74
C PRO A 184 2.17 -11.62 -8.89
N GLU A 185 0.88 -11.59 -8.68
CA GLU A 185 -0.12 -11.28 -9.70
C GLU A 185 -0.38 -9.77 -9.87
N ILE A 186 0.04 -8.95 -8.92
CA ILE A 186 -0.20 -7.50 -8.98
C ILE A 186 0.53 -6.83 -10.13
N CYS A 187 1.72 -7.29 -10.46
CA CYS A 187 2.45 -6.74 -11.60
C CYS A 187 1.59 -6.82 -12.87
N ALA A 188 0.83 -7.89 -13.03
CA ALA A 188 -0.06 -8.12 -14.16
C ALA A 188 -1.17 -7.07 -14.29
N ASN A 189 -1.63 -6.47 -13.19
CA ASN A 189 -2.69 -5.46 -13.23
C ASN A 189 -2.30 -4.21 -14.04
N CYS A 190 -1.00 -3.90 -14.08
CA CYS A 190 -0.47 -2.77 -14.87
C CYS A 190 0.45 -3.23 -16.00
N HIS A 191 1.09 -4.39 -15.85
CA HIS A 191 2.03 -4.99 -16.79
C HIS A 191 1.46 -6.26 -17.46
N GLU A 192 0.18 -6.25 -17.79
CA GLU A 192 -0.52 -7.41 -18.35
C GLU A 192 0.18 -7.99 -19.59
N ALA A 193 0.63 -7.13 -20.50
CA ALA A 193 1.31 -7.55 -21.71
C ALA A 193 2.60 -8.35 -21.44
N GLN A 194 3.29 -8.04 -20.34
CA GLN A 194 4.52 -8.71 -19.90
C GLN A 194 4.25 -9.94 -19.04
N ALA A 195 3.15 -9.98 -18.34
CA ALA A 195 2.82 -11.06 -17.40
C ALA A 195 2.04 -12.20 -18.09
N THR A 196 0.99 -11.87 -18.83
CA THR A 196 0.06 -12.86 -19.41
C THR A 196 -0.13 -12.72 -20.92
N GLY A 197 0.14 -11.56 -21.47
CA GLY A 197 -0.10 -11.22 -22.87
C GLY A 197 0.99 -11.71 -23.83
N ALA A 198 1.07 -11.06 -24.98
CA ALA A 198 2.03 -11.39 -26.06
C ALA A 198 3.50 -11.31 -25.63
N ARG A 199 3.79 -10.54 -24.60
CA ARG A 199 5.14 -10.32 -24.04
C ARG A 199 5.40 -11.11 -22.75
N ALA A 200 4.54 -12.06 -22.38
CA ALA A 200 4.83 -12.94 -21.25
C ALA A 200 6.12 -13.73 -21.48
N ILE A 201 6.74 -14.18 -20.37
CA ILE A 201 7.96 -14.99 -20.44
C ILE A 201 7.65 -16.24 -21.25
N LYS A 202 8.36 -16.44 -22.36
CA LYS A 202 8.13 -17.54 -23.31
C LYS A 202 9.21 -18.62 -23.25
N ILE A 203 10.27 -18.39 -22.49
CA ILE A 203 11.31 -19.39 -22.26
C ILE A 203 10.76 -20.36 -21.21
N ALA A 204 10.41 -21.57 -21.62
CA ALA A 204 9.74 -22.57 -20.75
C ALA A 204 10.47 -22.81 -19.43
N ALA A 205 11.81 -22.86 -19.46
CA ALA A 205 12.61 -23.03 -18.23
C ALA A 205 12.59 -21.83 -17.27
N MET A 206 12.02 -20.71 -17.68
CA MET A 206 11.92 -19.48 -16.88
C MET A 206 10.47 -19.04 -16.68
N ALA A 207 9.51 -19.78 -17.18
CA ALA A 207 8.09 -19.41 -17.12
C ALA A 207 7.53 -19.41 -15.68
N ASP A 208 8.12 -20.22 -14.81
CA ASP A 208 7.71 -20.35 -13.40
C ASP A 208 8.38 -19.31 -12.48
N PHE A 209 9.34 -18.53 -12.99
CA PHE A 209 9.97 -17.49 -12.19
C PHE A 209 9.06 -16.28 -12.03
N HIS A 210 9.11 -15.72 -10.82
CA HIS A 210 8.43 -14.48 -10.52
C HIS A 210 9.14 -13.27 -11.14
N CYS A 211 8.40 -12.22 -11.47
CA CYS A 211 8.96 -10.99 -12.06
C CYS A 211 10.16 -10.44 -11.28
N VAL A 212 10.10 -10.48 -9.95
CA VAL A 212 11.15 -9.94 -9.07
C VAL A 212 12.42 -10.78 -9.00
N ASP A 213 12.41 -12.00 -9.51
CA ASP A 213 13.59 -12.84 -9.58
C ASP A 213 14.58 -12.29 -10.62
N CYS A 214 14.07 -11.69 -11.68
CA CYS A 214 14.86 -11.03 -12.71
C CYS A 214 14.93 -9.51 -12.50
N HIS A 215 13.80 -8.89 -12.21
CA HIS A 215 13.70 -7.47 -11.93
C HIS A 215 13.96 -7.24 -10.44
N GLN A 216 15.19 -7.02 -10.03
CA GLN A 216 15.66 -6.93 -8.64
C GLN A 216 14.96 -5.82 -7.83
N PHE A 217 13.64 -5.95 -7.72
CA PHE A 217 12.73 -4.97 -7.16
C PHE A 217 13.09 -4.55 -5.73
N LEU A 218 13.49 -5.51 -4.90
CA LEU A 218 13.81 -5.30 -3.49
C LEU A 218 15.29 -5.03 -3.24
N ARG A 219 16.12 -4.96 -4.26
CA ARG A 219 17.55 -4.69 -4.11
C ARG A 219 17.79 -3.18 -4.09
N GLN A 220 18.58 -2.73 -3.12
CA GLN A 220 18.99 -1.34 -3.04
C GLN A 220 19.96 -0.99 -4.17
N ASN A 221 19.86 0.22 -4.69
CA ASN A 221 20.78 0.78 -5.70
C ASN A 221 20.99 -0.14 -6.92
N SER A 222 20.02 -0.96 -7.25
CA SER A 222 20.09 -1.89 -8.37
C SER A 222 19.32 -1.33 -9.57
N PRO A 223 19.77 -1.57 -10.80
CA PRO A 223 18.96 -1.30 -11.96
C PRO A 223 17.74 -2.23 -11.92
N LEU A 224 16.53 -1.64 -12.04
CA LEU A 224 15.29 -2.42 -12.07
C LEU A 224 15.21 -3.31 -13.33
N ARG A 225 15.85 -2.88 -14.43
CA ARG A 225 16.00 -3.71 -15.62
C ARG A 225 17.13 -4.72 -15.42
N PRO A 226 16.88 -6.01 -15.70
CA PRO A 226 17.91 -7.04 -15.59
C PRO A 226 19.14 -6.72 -16.43
N THR A 227 20.30 -6.91 -15.85
CA THR A 227 21.61 -6.78 -16.51
C THR A 227 22.19 -8.16 -16.77
N ALA A 228 23.31 -8.23 -17.49
CA ALA A 228 24.05 -9.48 -17.66
C ALA A 228 24.36 -10.15 -16.31
N ARG A 229 24.68 -9.37 -15.28
CA ARG A 229 24.95 -9.87 -13.92
C ARG A 229 23.71 -10.58 -13.34
N SER A 230 22.52 -10.02 -13.53
CA SER A 230 21.28 -10.64 -13.03
C SER A 230 21.05 -12.02 -13.69
N CYS A 231 21.35 -12.15 -14.97
CA CYS A 231 21.26 -13.44 -15.67
C CYS A 231 22.29 -14.44 -15.15
N LEU A 232 23.52 -13.97 -14.91
CA LEU A 232 24.64 -14.80 -14.46
C LEU A 232 24.48 -15.28 -13.00
N GLU A 233 23.63 -14.70 -12.21
CA GLU A 233 23.32 -15.20 -10.86
C GLU A 233 22.77 -16.64 -10.91
N CYS A 234 21.95 -16.97 -11.91
CA CYS A 234 21.42 -18.30 -12.11
C CYS A 234 22.21 -19.08 -13.18
N HIS A 235 22.62 -18.40 -14.24
CA HIS A 235 23.30 -19.02 -15.37
C HIS A 235 24.80 -19.25 -15.18
N GLN A 236 25.33 -19.07 -13.96
CA GLN A 236 26.75 -19.32 -13.65
C GLN A 236 27.18 -20.77 -13.84
N ALA A 237 26.30 -21.71 -13.51
CA ALA A 237 26.57 -23.15 -13.58
C ALA A 237 26.33 -23.74 -14.97
N LEU A 238 25.76 -22.97 -15.89
CA LEU A 238 25.51 -23.47 -17.24
C LEU A 238 26.82 -23.65 -18.04
N PRO A 239 26.82 -24.57 -18.99
CA PRO A 239 27.99 -24.81 -19.88
C PRO A 239 28.54 -23.55 -20.54
N VAL A 240 27.72 -22.54 -20.70
CA VAL A 240 28.09 -21.21 -21.19
C VAL A 240 29.31 -20.61 -20.47
N LYS A 241 29.50 -20.90 -19.19
CA LYS A 241 30.67 -20.39 -18.42
C LYS A 241 31.87 -21.32 -18.50
N LYS A 242 31.64 -22.63 -18.57
CA LYS A 242 32.73 -23.62 -18.67
C LYS A 242 33.35 -23.66 -20.08
N THR A 243 32.60 -23.20 -21.06
CA THR A 243 32.98 -23.28 -22.43
C THR A 243 33.58 -21.97 -22.94
N ALA A 244 34.78 -21.70 -22.51
CA ALA A 244 35.65 -20.66 -23.06
C ALA A 244 35.14 -19.23 -22.95
N GLY A 245 34.50 -18.96 -21.88
CA GLY A 245 34.29 -17.58 -21.51
C GLY A 245 33.27 -16.85 -22.39
N TRP A 246 32.41 -16.16 -21.74
CA TRP A 246 31.82 -14.96 -22.28
C TRP A 246 32.92 -14.19 -23.01
N PRO A 247 32.66 -13.68 -24.21
CA PRO A 247 33.72 -13.13 -25.09
C PRO A 247 34.25 -11.80 -24.54
N GLU A 248 34.99 -11.86 -23.44
CA GLU A 248 35.68 -10.72 -22.89
C GLU A 248 36.62 -10.12 -23.94
N GLY A 249 36.50 -8.81 -24.14
CA GLY A 249 37.33 -8.07 -25.12
C GLY A 249 36.91 -8.21 -26.58
N ARG A 250 35.80 -8.85 -26.93
CA ARG A 250 35.30 -8.93 -28.30
C ARG A 250 34.08 -8.10 -28.58
N ALA A 251 33.70 -7.91 -29.84
CA ALA A 251 32.63 -7.03 -30.27
C ALA A 251 31.28 -7.22 -29.56
N HIS A 252 30.96 -8.42 -29.11
CA HIS A 252 29.72 -8.70 -28.37
C HIS A 252 29.87 -8.61 -26.84
N ALA A 253 31.08 -8.42 -26.33
CA ALA A 253 31.30 -8.34 -24.89
C ALA A 253 30.56 -7.15 -24.22
N ALA A 254 30.38 -6.08 -24.97
CA ALA A 254 29.62 -4.90 -24.51
C ALA A 254 28.08 -5.09 -24.61
N LEU A 255 27.59 -6.16 -25.25
CA LEU A 255 26.16 -6.38 -25.40
C LEU A 255 25.57 -7.02 -24.14
N THR A 256 24.39 -6.58 -23.78
CA THR A 256 23.64 -7.25 -22.71
C THR A 256 23.03 -8.56 -23.20
N CYS A 257 22.80 -9.51 -22.30
CA CYS A 257 22.11 -10.77 -22.64
C CYS A 257 20.77 -10.51 -23.34
N ALA A 258 20.04 -9.48 -22.88
CA ALA A 258 18.76 -9.07 -23.43
C ALA A 258 18.84 -8.48 -24.85
N THR A 259 20.01 -8.16 -25.36
CA THR A 259 20.19 -7.77 -26.76
C THR A 259 19.88 -8.93 -27.69
N CYS A 260 20.28 -10.14 -27.29
CA CYS A 260 20.07 -11.36 -28.02
C CYS A 260 18.93 -12.23 -27.48
N HIS A 261 18.80 -12.32 -26.17
CA HIS A 261 17.75 -13.07 -25.52
C HIS A 261 16.61 -12.15 -25.10
N LYS A 262 15.42 -12.41 -25.60
CA LYS A 262 14.21 -11.60 -25.34
C LYS A 262 13.21 -12.39 -24.50
N PRO A 263 13.36 -12.42 -23.16
CA PRO A 263 12.52 -13.27 -22.32
C PRO A 263 11.03 -12.93 -22.43
N HIS A 264 10.67 -11.68 -22.73
CA HIS A 264 9.30 -11.23 -22.93
C HIS A 264 8.83 -11.22 -24.39
N GLU A 265 9.63 -11.67 -25.30
CA GLU A 265 9.24 -11.81 -26.71
C GLU A 265 9.06 -13.30 -27.04
N ARG A 266 8.27 -13.57 -28.07
CA ARG A 266 8.02 -14.95 -28.54
C ARG A 266 9.36 -15.65 -28.73
N ALA A 267 9.50 -16.80 -28.13
CA ALA A 267 10.74 -17.55 -28.10
C ALA A 267 11.19 -17.97 -29.48
N ALA A 268 11.90 -17.10 -30.15
CA ALA A 268 13.05 -17.57 -30.88
C ALA A 268 14.22 -17.45 -29.91
N PRO A 269 14.85 -18.53 -29.50
CA PRO A 269 15.99 -18.48 -28.61
C PRO A 269 17.15 -17.67 -29.19
N ILE A 270 17.04 -17.22 -30.41
CA ILE A 270 18.14 -16.64 -31.16
C ILE A 270 17.64 -15.47 -31.98
N VAL A 271 18.27 -14.38 -31.71
CA VAL A 271 18.20 -13.12 -32.42
C VAL A 271 18.40 -13.32 -33.92
N ASN A 272 17.68 -12.56 -34.68
CA ASN A 272 18.02 -12.30 -36.04
C ASN A 272 19.40 -11.61 -36.12
N CYS A 273 20.44 -12.41 -36.35
CA CYS A 273 21.81 -11.93 -36.45
C CYS A 273 21.97 -10.84 -37.54
N THR A 274 21.13 -10.92 -38.56
CA THR A 274 21.11 -9.93 -39.66
C THR A 274 20.54 -8.60 -39.28
N ALA A 275 19.94 -8.47 -38.08
CA ALA A 275 19.55 -7.16 -37.57
C ALA A 275 20.76 -6.26 -37.30
N CYS A 276 21.91 -6.83 -37.01
CA CYS A 276 23.16 -6.10 -36.73
C CYS A 276 24.25 -6.43 -37.77
N HIS A 277 24.23 -7.66 -38.32
CA HIS A 277 25.19 -8.09 -39.32
C HIS A 277 24.58 -7.95 -40.70
N ALA A 278 25.26 -7.19 -41.57
CA ALA A 278 24.92 -7.16 -42.98
C ALA A 278 24.88 -8.58 -43.57
N ALA A 279 24.18 -8.77 -44.66
CA ALA A 279 24.06 -10.05 -45.31
C ALA A 279 25.42 -10.74 -45.40
N PRO A 280 25.51 -12.02 -44.96
CA PRO A 280 26.77 -12.74 -45.03
C PRO A 280 27.31 -12.75 -46.44
N LYS A 281 28.62 -12.70 -46.58
CA LYS A 281 29.29 -12.70 -47.89
C LYS A 281 28.79 -13.90 -48.74
N PRO A 282 28.25 -13.65 -49.93
CA PRO A 282 27.56 -14.68 -50.69
C PRO A 282 28.45 -15.87 -51.03
N GLU A 283 29.75 -15.66 -51.18
CA GLU A 283 30.74 -16.67 -51.56
C GLU A 283 30.83 -17.82 -50.56
N ILE A 284 30.61 -17.53 -49.27
CA ILE A 284 30.74 -18.54 -48.21
C ILE A 284 29.34 -18.98 -47.72
N HIS A 285 28.35 -18.15 -47.83
CA HIS A 285 27.05 -18.36 -47.20
C HIS A 285 25.89 -18.56 -48.20
N ALA A 286 26.16 -18.63 -49.52
CA ALA A 286 25.12 -18.69 -50.55
C ALA A 286 24.12 -19.83 -50.30
N GLN A 287 24.60 -21.00 -49.96
CA GLN A 287 23.76 -22.17 -49.68
C GLN A 287 22.95 -22.02 -48.39
N VAL A 288 23.55 -21.39 -47.36
CA VAL A 288 22.94 -21.18 -46.06
C VAL A 288 21.79 -20.16 -46.12
N VAL A 289 21.98 -19.10 -46.91
CA VAL A 289 20.96 -18.08 -47.16
C VAL A 289 19.79 -18.67 -47.94
N GLN A 290 20.04 -19.48 -48.94
CA GLN A 290 19.00 -20.14 -49.71
C GLN A 290 18.23 -21.20 -48.92
N SER A 291 18.92 -21.97 -48.08
CA SER A 291 18.30 -23.04 -47.26
C SER A 291 17.64 -22.52 -45.98
N LYS A 292 17.71 -21.24 -45.68
CA LYS A 292 17.24 -20.64 -44.40
C LYS A 292 17.82 -21.30 -43.13
N THR A 293 19.00 -21.90 -43.25
CA THR A 293 19.68 -22.57 -42.15
C THR A 293 20.04 -21.55 -41.07
N PRO A 294 19.72 -21.79 -39.80
CA PRO A 294 20.04 -20.84 -38.70
C PRO A 294 21.57 -20.63 -38.61
N CYS A 295 21.99 -19.39 -38.46
CA CYS A 295 23.39 -19.02 -38.30
C CYS A 295 24.10 -19.84 -37.20
N THR A 296 23.35 -20.21 -36.17
CA THR A 296 23.82 -20.98 -35.02
C THR A 296 24.13 -22.41 -35.30
N THR A 297 23.77 -22.92 -36.48
CA THR A 297 24.18 -24.28 -36.93
C THR A 297 25.69 -24.35 -37.07
N CYS A 298 26.32 -23.28 -37.55
CA CYS A 298 27.76 -23.19 -37.73
C CYS A 298 28.44 -22.28 -36.74
N HIS A 299 27.77 -21.16 -36.35
CA HIS A 299 28.29 -20.22 -35.41
C HIS A 299 27.73 -20.49 -34.02
N GLN A 300 28.59 -20.74 -33.04
CA GLN A 300 28.19 -20.91 -31.64
C GLN A 300 28.23 -19.56 -30.95
N PRO A 301 27.07 -18.96 -30.63
CA PRO A 301 27.00 -17.57 -30.18
C PRO A 301 27.83 -17.24 -28.94
N HIS A 302 28.00 -18.18 -28.05
CA HIS A 302 28.77 -17.97 -26.83
C HIS A 302 30.24 -18.35 -26.97
N TYR A 303 30.65 -19.02 -28.05
CA TYR A 303 32.04 -19.36 -28.29
C TYR A 303 32.72 -18.50 -29.35
N TRP A 304 31.93 -17.84 -30.17
CA TRP A 304 32.41 -16.99 -31.27
C TRP A 304 33.40 -17.70 -32.19
N LYS A 305 33.33 -19.02 -32.24
CA LYS A 305 34.10 -19.86 -33.18
C LYS A 305 33.14 -20.51 -34.13
N THR A 306 33.57 -20.66 -35.35
CA THR A 306 32.91 -21.54 -36.30
C THR A 306 33.25 -22.99 -35.93
N ARG A 307 32.29 -23.87 -36.08
CA ARG A 307 32.54 -25.31 -36.03
C ARG A 307 33.35 -25.75 -37.21
#